data_2c357fb5c0e5c9cac4677fc85ddd3ad4
#
_entry.id   2c357fb5c0e5c9cac4677fc85ddd3ad4
#
_cell.length_a   1.000
_cell.length_b   1.000
_cell.length_c   1.000
_cell.angle_alpha   90.00
_cell.angle_beta   90.00
_cell.angle_gamma   90.00
#
_symmetry.space_group_name_H-M   'P 1'
#
loop_
_entity.id
_entity.type
_entity.pdbx_description
1 polymer ?
#
loop_
_entity_poly.entity_id
_entity_poly.type
_entity_poly.pdbx_seq_one_letter_code
_entity_poly.pdbx_strand_id
1 'polypeptide(L)'
;VHDVAIIGHGLTPEGQGWGHRIDATPVVVRMWNYHWQNLLDYGERYDFGFYEISPTEMARFYKHNCRTPARGWVATRLLKPYEGPLPENTTVCDASSWDDDGRRLGGLGMKGRLLLTRGVRAACWALTKFMSPGQSMVLVGFDNVYTGRTLSSKEGFPQSYIEFPAAYPMVRYDNAPHTETKSGNHDFAVEGPLLNLLAKRAGIKLDHAQDVW
;
A
#
# COMPACT_ATOMS: atom_id res chain seq x y z
N VAL A 1 -5.23 1.60 20.95
CA VAL A 1 -5.85 2.11 19.69
C VAL A 1 -4.75 2.82 18.93
N HIS A 2 -4.59 2.51 17.64
CA HIS A 2 -3.64 3.20 16.75
C HIS A 2 -4.28 4.48 16.19
N ASP A 3 -3.45 5.46 15.81
CA ASP A 3 -3.93 6.73 15.24
C ASP A 3 -4.22 6.60 13.74
N VAL A 4 -3.43 5.77 13.05
CA VAL A 4 -3.55 5.54 11.60
C VAL A 4 -3.50 4.05 11.28
N ALA A 5 -4.40 3.57 10.42
CA ALA A 5 -4.35 2.25 9.82
C ALA A 5 -4.10 2.38 8.30
N ILE A 6 -3.12 1.66 7.79
CA ILE A 6 -2.90 1.50 6.36
C ILE A 6 -3.34 0.10 5.95
N ILE A 7 -4.32 0.03 5.05
CA ILE A 7 -4.92 -1.24 4.65
C ILE A 7 -4.32 -1.67 3.31
N GLY A 8 -3.52 -2.71 3.34
CA GLY A 8 -2.97 -3.39 2.17
C GLY A 8 -3.93 -4.43 1.61
N HIS A 9 -3.45 -5.22 0.66
CA HIS A 9 -4.22 -6.24 -0.04
C HIS A 9 -3.89 -7.67 0.39
N GLY A 10 -3.12 -7.86 1.46
CA GLY A 10 -2.79 -9.18 1.98
C GLY A 10 -4.00 -9.89 2.57
N LEU A 11 -3.93 -11.23 2.63
CA LEU A 11 -5.03 -12.09 3.09
C LEU A 11 -5.11 -12.23 4.61
N THR A 12 -4.09 -11.82 5.34
CA THR A 12 -4.04 -12.01 6.80
C THR A 12 -5.29 -11.52 7.54
N PRO A 13 -6.00 -10.44 7.12
CA PRO A 13 -7.26 -10.05 7.75
C PRO A 13 -8.41 -11.03 7.55
N GLU A 14 -8.36 -11.90 6.54
CA GLU A 14 -9.47 -12.79 6.20
C GLU A 14 -9.78 -13.77 7.35
N GLY A 15 -11.05 -13.81 7.73
CA GLY A 15 -11.53 -14.63 8.82
C GLY A 15 -11.18 -14.14 10.23
N GLN A 16 -10.53 -12.98 10.35
CA GLN A 16 -10.11 -12.44 11.65
C GLN A 16 -11.14 -11.53 12.32
N GLY A 17 -12.12 -11.01 11.55
CA GLY A 17 -13.11 -10.09 12.06
C GLY A 17 -12.54 -8.74 12.49
N TRP A 18 -11.43 -8.30 11.89
CA TRP A 18 -10.74 -7.06 12.28
C TRP A 18 -11.41 -5.78 11.79
N GLY A 19 -12.47 -5.88 10.99
CA GLY A 19 -13.16 -4.73 10.42
C GLY A 19 -13.55 -3.68 11.47
N HIS A 20 -14.07 -4.12 12.62
CA HIS A 20 -14.45 -3.22 13.70
C HIS A 20 -13.26 -2.46 14.33
N ARG A 21 -12.07 -3.09 14.37
CA ARG A 21 -10.84 -2.45 14.87
C ARG A 21 -10.30 -1.43 13.87
N ILE A 22 -10.38 -1.76 12.60
CA ILE A 22 -10.04 -0.84 11.51
C ILE A 22 -10.94 0.39 11.59
N ASP A 23 -12.26 0.19 11.69
CA ASP A 23 -13.24 1.28 11.71
C ASP A 23 -13.15 2.14 12.98
N ALA A 24 -12.66 1.58 14.08
CA ALA A 24 -12.37 2.31 15.31
C ALA A 24 -11.09 3.16 15.23
N THR A 25 -10.24 2.94 14.23
CA THR A 25 -9.01 3.72 14.06
C THR A 25 -9.36 5.12 13.52
N PRO A 26 -8.82 6.20 14.13
CA PRO A 26 -9.15 7.58 13.76
C PRO A 26 -8.95 7.94 12.29
N VAL A 27 -7.92 7.35 11.65
CA VAL A 27 -7.63 7.57 10.24
C VAL A 27 -7.34 6.25 9.55
N VAL A 28 -8.06 5.98 8.46
CA VAL A 28 -7.89 4.78 7.63
C VAL A 28 -7.52 5.16 6.21
N VAL A 29 -6.38 4.65 5.76
CA VAL A 29 -5.87 4.83 4.39
C VAL A 29 -6.00 3.53 3.62
N ARG A 30 -6.61 3.57 2.45
CA ARG A 30 -6.81 2.40 1.59
C ARG A 30 -6.30 2.67 0.18
N MET A 31 -5.96 1.61 -0.52
CA MET A 31 -5.70 1.71 -1.95
C MET A 31 -7.00 1.99 -2.71
N TRP A 32 -6.94 2.74 -3.79
CA TRP A 32 -8.13 3.12 -4.59
C TRP A 32 -8.95 1.92 -5.07
N ASN A 33 -8.30 0.79 -5.31
CA ASN A 33 -8.89 -0.45 -5.76
C ASN A 33 -9.21 -1.40 -4.60
N TYR A 34 -9.63 -0.86 -3.48
CA TYR A 34 -9.90 -1.60 -2.26
C TYR A 34 -11.17 -2.47 -2.37
N HIS A 35 -11.17 -3.59 -1.65
CA HIS A 35 -12.33 -4.47 -1.49
C HIS A 35 -13.39 -3.91 -0.55
N TRP A 36 -14.59 -3.85 -1.06
CA TRP A 36 -15.76 -3.49 -0.26
C TRP A 36 -16.64 -4.71 0.08
N GLN A 37 -16.19 -5.91 -0.24
CA GLN A 37 -17.02 -7.11 -0.13
C GLN A 37 -16.93 -7.80 1.22
N ASN A 38 -15.81 -7.70 1.91
CA ASN A 38 -15.60 -8.33 3.22
C ASN A 38 -15.41 -7.29 4.33
N LEU A 39 -16.47 -6.58 4.67
CA LEU A 39 -16.44 -5.53 5.69
C LEU A 39 -16.19 -6.06 7.09
N LEU A 40 -16.55 -7.33 7.36
CA LEU A 40 -16.29 -7.96 8.65
C LEU A 40 -14.79 -8.01 8.97
N ASP A 41 -13.98 -8.32 7.99
CA ASP A 41 -12.53 -8.44 8.14
C ASP A 41 -11.78 -7.15 7.85
N TYR A 42 -12.25 -6.34 6.89
CA TYR A 42 -11.54 -5.16 6.43
C TYR A 42 -12.17 -3.83 6.83
N GLY A 43 -13.38 -3.82 7.42
CA GLY A 43 -14.10 -2.60 7.77
C GLY A 43 -14.54 -1.76 6.57
N GLU A 44 -15.22 -0.67 6.84
CA GLU A 44 -15.75 0.23 5.80
C GLU A 44 -15.17 1.65 5.85
N ARG A 45 -14.49 2.03 6.94
CA ARG A 45 -13.93 3.38 7.08
C ARG A 45 -12.90 3.66 6.01
N TYR A 46 -13.02 4.84 5.37
CA TYR A 46 -12.19 5.24 4.25
C TYR A 46 -11.94 6.76 4.30
N ASP A 47 -10.90 7.16 5.02
CA ASP A 47 -10.54 8.57 5.17
C ASP A 47 -9.70 9.06 3.99
N PHE A 48 -8.67 8.33 3.60
CA PHE A 48 -7.82 8.65 2.46
C PHE A 48 -7.71 7.50 1.47
N GLY A 49 -7.85 7.83 0.19
CA GLY A 49 -7.54 6.91 -0.90
C GLY A 49 -6.13 7.13 -1.45
N PHE A 50 -5.36 6.06 -1.60
CA PHE A 50 -4.02 6.15 -2.16
C PHE A 50 -3.97 5.53 -3.56
N TYR A 51 -3.35 6.23 -4.51
CA TYR A 51 -3.17 5.73 -5.89
C TYR A 51 -1.86 6.22 -6.50
N GLU A 52 -1.52 5.64 -7.66
CA GLU A 52 -0.34 6.02 -8.43
C GLU A 52 -0.78 6.69 -9.74
N ILE A 53 -0.15 7.82 -10.06
CA ILE A 53 -0.46 8.58 -11.26
C ILE A 53 0.33 7.99 -12.43
N SER A 54 -0.38 7.28 -13.31
CA SER A 54 0.12 6.86 -14.62
C SER A 54 -1.04 6.77 -15.60
N PRO A 55 -0.81 6.80 -16.92
CA PRO A 55 -1.90 6.68 -17.90
C PRO A 55 -2.76 5.42 -17.68
N THR A 56 -2.11 4.28 -17.41
CA THR A 56 -2.80 3.01 -17.19
C THR A 56 -3.63 3.00 -15.91
N GLU A 57 -3.07 3.46 -14.79
CA GLU A 57 -3.77 3.51 -13.51
C GLU A 57 -4.93 4.49 -13.54
N MET A 58 -4.75 5.65 -14.16
CA MET A 58 -5.81 6.65 -14.27
C MET A 58 -6.95 6.16 -15.18
N ALA A 59 -6.64 5.47 -16.27
CA ALA A 59 -7.68 4.86 -17.10
C ALA A 59 -8.50 3.83 -16.33
N ARG A 60 -7.87 3.03 -15.48
CA ARG A 60 -8.55 2.09 -14.59
C ARG A 60 -9.38 2.81 -13.55
N PHE A 61 -8.79 3.81 -12.89
CA PHE A 61 -9.44 4.59 -11.86
C PHE A 61 -10.77 5.17 -12.35
N TYR A 62 -10.76 5.86 -13.48
CA TYR A 62 -11.99 6.47 -14.04
C TYR A 62 -13.00 5.45 -14.58
N LYS A 63 -12.53 4.30 -15.02
CA LYS A 63 -13.42 3.23 -15.50
C LYS A 63 -14.25 2.62 -14.36
N HIS A 64 -13.77 2.62 -13.13
CA HIS A 64 -14.30 1.77 -12.07
C HIS A 64 -15.14 2.46 -11.01
N ASN A 65 -15.50 3.70 -11.21
CA ASN A 65 -16.40 4.43 -10.31
C ASN A 65 -16.06 4.22 -8.82
N CYS A 66 -14.79 4.52 -8.46
CA CYS A 66 -14.25 4.26 -7.13
C CYS A 66 -15.03 5.03 -6.04
N ARG A 67 -15.25 4.39 -4.90
CA ARG A 67 -15.81 5.09 -3.74
C ARG A 67 -14.89 6.25 -3.34
N THR A 68 -15.50 7.42 -3.09
CA THR A 68 -14.74 8.61 -2.69
C THR A 68 -14.37 8.53 -1.22
N PRO A 69 -13.10 8.74 -0.87
CA PRO A 69 -12.67 8.80 0.53
C PRO A 69 -13.18 10.07 1.21
N ALA A 70 -13.38 10.00 2.52
CA ALA A 70 -13.99 11.10 3.29
C ALA A 70 -13.13 12.38 3.35
N ARG A 71 -11.79 12.24 3.29
CA ARG A 71 -10.86 13.37 3.42
C ARG A 71 -10.12 13.70 2.12
N GLY A 72 -10.11 12.80 1.15
CA GLY A 72 -9.52 13.02 -0.15
C GLY A 72 -8.50 11.96 -0.59
N TRP A 73 -7.83 12.26 -1.68
CA TRP A 73 -6.90 11.35 -2.33
C TRP A 73 -5.46 11.75 -2.08
N VAL A 74 -4.60 10.76 -1.97
CA VAL A 74 -3.16 10.90 -1.97
C VAL A 74 -2.59 10.13 -3.15
N ALA A 75 -1.71 10.75 -3.90
CA ALA A 75 -1.13 10.13 -5.08
C ALA A 75 0.37 10.32 -5.18
N THR A 76 1.04 9.35 -5.78
CA THR A 76 2.44 9.48 -6.20
C THR A 76 2.55 9.36 -7.71
N ARG A 77 3.48 10.12 -8.33
CA ARG A 77 3.75 10.00 -9.76
C ARG A 77 4.63 8.78 -10.03
N LEU A 78 4.24 8.00 -11.04
CA LEU A 78 5.12 7.01 -11.64
C LEU A 78 5.97 7.67 -12.75
N LEU A 79 6.94 6.92 -13.26
CA LEU A 79 7.92 7.38 -14.25
C LEU A 79 7.31 7.89 -15.57
N LYS A 80 6.09 7.43 -15.92
CA LYS A 80 5.41 7.89 -17.13
C LYS A 80 4.59 9.13 -16.84
N PRO A 81 4.77 10.22 -17.59
CA PRO A 81 3.98 11.43 -17.40
C PRO A 81 2.50 11.16 -17.68
N TYR A 82 1.66 11.76 -16.87
CA TYR A 82 0.22 11.83 -17.06
C TYR A 82 -0.20 13.28 -16.84
N GLU A 83 -0.82 13.87 -17.86
CA GLU A 83 -1.23 15.26 -17.88
C GLU A 83 -2.77 15.43 -17.82
N GLY A 84 -3.50 14.33 -17.72
CA GLY A 84 -4.95 14.35 -17.60
C GLY A 84 -5.44 14.84 -16.23
N PRO A 85 -6.75 14.99 -16.07
CA PRO A 85 -7.36 15.41 -14.81
C PRO A 85 -7.08 14.41 -13.70
N LEU A 86 -6.94 14.91 -12.48
CA LEU A 86 -6.87 14.10 -11.27
C LEU A 86 -8.21 14.15 -10.54
N PRO A 87 -8.54 13.14 -9.71
CA PRO A 87 -9.70 13.20 -8.83
C PRO A 87 -9.67 14.45 -7.95
N GLU A 88 -10.83 14.99 -7.65
CA GLU A 88 -10.95 16.13 -6.73
C GLU A 88 -10.30 15.82 -5.38
N ASN A 89 -9.81 16.84 -4.71
CA ASN A 89 -9.13 16.74 -3.42
C ASN A 89 -7.92 15.77 -3.43
N THR A 90 -7.16 15.75 -4.54
CA THR A 90 -5.92 14.96 -4.63
C THR A 90 -4.71 15.76 -4.16
N THR A 91 -3.99 15.23 -3.19
CA THR A 91 -2.64 15.67 -2.82
C THR A 91 -1.60 14.82 -3.54
N VAL A 92 -0.76 15.43 -4.35
CA VAL A 92 0.32 14.73 -5.06
C VAL A 92 1.61 14.79 -4.25
N CYS A 93 2.21 13.65 -3.98
CA CYS A 93 3.45 13.51 -3.23
C CYS A 93 4.59 13.03 -4.13
N ASP A 94 5.78 13.57 -3.90
CA ASP A 94 7.01 13.05 -4.47
C ASP A 94 7.50 11.83 -3.66
N ALA A 95 7.68 10.72 -4.34
CA ALA A 95 8.15 9.45 -3.75
C ALA A 95 9.66 9.23 -3.94
N SER A 96 10.38 10.14 -4.58
CA SER A 96 11.79 9.94 -4.97
C SER A 96 12.68 9.67 -3.76
N SER A 97 12.49 10.39 -2.67
CA SER A 97 13.28 10.19 -1.44
C SER A 97 13.04 8.83 -0.79
N TRP A 98 11.84 8.29 -0.87
CA TRP A 98 11.54 6.96 -0.34
C TRP A 98 12.14 5.86 -1.22
N ASP A 99 12.06 6.03 -2.53
CA ASP A 99 12.68 5.13 -3.49
C ASP A 99 14.21 5.15 -3.35
N ASP A 100 14.82 6.31 -3.05
CA ASP A 100 16.25 6.45 -2.79
C ASP A 100 16.69 5.76 -1.50
N ASP A 101 15.96 5.97 -0.41
CA ASP A 101 16.23 5.28 0.85
C ASP A 101 16.07 3.75 0.70
N GLY A 102 15.05 3.30 -0.02
CA GLY A 102 14.87 1.87 -0.33
C GLY A 102 16.04 1.30 -1.15
N ARG A 103 16.51 2.00 -2.19
CA ARG A 103 17.68 1.58 -2.97
C ARG A 103 18.95 1.46 -2.13
N ARG A 104 19.17 2.40 -1.22
CA ARG A 104 20.32 2.36 -0.31
C ARG A 104 20.27 1.17 0.62
N LEU A 105 19.10 0.87 1.19
CA LEU A 105 18.90 -0.29 2.06
C LEU A 105 19.09 -1.61 1.32
N GLY A 106 18.64 -1.71 0.08
CA GLY A 106 18.78 -2.90 -0.76
C GLY A 106 20.18 -3.09 -1.36
N GLY A 107 21.12 -2.19 -1.09
CA GLY A 107 22.45 -2.23 -1.72
C GLY A 107 22.42 -2.02 -3.24
N LEU A 108 21.30 -1.56 -3.77
CA LEU A 108 21.13 -1.28 -5.20
C LEU A 108 21.78 0.05 -5.54
N GLY A 109 22.65 0.06 -6.53
CA GLY A 109 23.21 1.30 -7.04
C GLY A 109 22.12 2.23 -7.57
N MET A 110 22.42 3.53 -7.69
CA MET A 110 21.48 4.59 -8.14
C MET A 110 20.76 4.27 -9.46
N LYS A 111 21.21 3.31 -10.23
CA LYS A 111 20.61 2.88 -11.50
C LYS A 111 19.64 1.70 -11.36
N GLY A 112 19.57 1.07 -10.19
CA GLY A 112 18.63 -0.02 -9.92
C GLY A 112 17.19 0.52 -9.84
N ARG A 113 16.26 -0.11 -10.55
CA ARG A 113 14.84 0.20 -10.41
C ARG A 113 14.31 -0.55 -9.19
N LEU A 114 14.21 0.14 -8.06
CA LEU A 114 13.37 -0.32 -6.96
C LEU A 114 12.03 0.40 -7.07
N LEU A 115 10.96 -0.33 -7.26
CA LEU A 115 9.61 0.20 -7.12
C LEU A 115 9.03 -0.33 -5.81
N LEU A 116 8.83 0.55 -4.86
CA LEU A 116 8.08 0.22 -3.65
C LEU A 116 6.63 -0.10 -4.02
N THR A 117 6.04 -1.07 -3.33
CA THR A 117 4.62 -1.36 -3.52
C THR A 117 3.77 -0.15 -3.16
N ARG A 118 2.58 -0.07 -3.75
CA ARG A 118 1.64 1.03 -3.50
C ARG A 118 1.29 1.15 -2.02
N GLY A 119 1.08 0.04 -1.34
CA GLY A 119 0.83 0.02 0.11
C GLY A 119 1.98 0.62 0.90
N VAL A 120 3.21 0.26 0.58
CA VAL A 120 4.40 0.81 1.23
C VAL A 120 4.56 2.30 0.96
N ARG A 121 4.29 2.79 -0.24
CA ARG A 121 4.28 4.23 -0.53
C ARG A 121 3.21 4.98 0.26
N ALA A 122 2.04 4.39 0.45
CA ALA A 122 1.01 4.96 1.32
C ALA A 122 1.49 5.06 2.77
N ALA A 123 2.14 4.03 3.29
CA ALA A 123 2.74 4.05 4.62
C ALA A 123 3.90 5.07 4.71
N CYS A 124 4.77 5.17 3.71
CA CYS A 124 5.81 6.20 3.65
C CYS A 124 5.22 7.62 3.69
N TRP A 125 4.16 7.87 2.94
CA TRP A 125 3.45 9.15 3.00
C TRP A 125 2.93 9.43 4.41
N ALA A 126 2.23 8.48 5.02
CA ALA A 126 1.72 8.66 6.38
C ALA A 126 2.84 8.98 7.36
N LEU A 127 3.92 8.23 7.36
CA LEU A 127 5.07 8.40 8.26
C LEU A 127 5.82 9.73 8.07
N THR A 128 5.89 10.24 6.84
CA THR A 128 6.78 11.38 6.53
C THR A 128 6.07 12.70 6.28
N LYS A 129 4.76 12.67 6.00
CA LYS A 129 4.02 13.87 5.59
C LYS A 129 2.73 14.10 6.36
N PHE A 130 2.17 13.07 7.00
CA PHE A 130 0.86 13.15 7.62
C PHE A 130 0.91 13.05 9.16
N MET A 131 1.68 12.11 9.68
CA MET A 131 1.74 11.83 11.12
C MET A 131 2.74 12.71 11.87
N SER A 132 2.52 12.85 13.16
CA SER A 132 3.40 13.57 14.08
C SER A 132 4.13 12.59 15.02
N PRO A 133 5.29 12.99 15.58
CA PRO A 133 6.00 12.17 16.57
C PRO A 133 5.10 11.79 17.75
N GLY A 134 5.26 10.59 18.27
CA GLY A 134 4.47 10.03 19.37
C GLY A 134 3.17 9.35 18.95
N GLN A 135 2.73 9.50 17.69
CA GLN A 135 1.60 8.76 17.15
C GLN A 135 1.97 7.30 16.81
N SER A 136 0.94 6.49 16.55
CA SER A 136 1.07 5.08 16.23
C SER A 136 0.35 4.71 14.95
N MET A 137 0.98 3.85 14.15
CA MET A 137 0.44 3.33 12.90
C MET A 137 0.36 1.81 12.92
N VAL A 138 -0.69 1.24 12.37
CA VAL A 138 -0.84 -0.20 12.15
C VAL A 138 -0.94 -0.52 10.66
N LEU A 139 -0.19 -1.52 10.24
CA LEU A 139 -0.25 -2.11 8.90
C LEU A 139 -1.17 -3.33 8.92
N VAL A 140 -2.15 -3.35 8.06
CA VAL A 140 -3.15 -4.42 7.95
C VAL A 140 -3.10 -5.02 6.55
N GLY A 141 -2.90 -6.33 6.43
CA GLY A 141 -2.76 -6.98 5.13
C GLY A 141 -1.47 -6.62 4.38
N PHE A 142 -0.37 -6.49 5.12
CA PHE A 142 0.99 -6.28 4.58
C PHE A 142 1.83 -7.55 4.73
N ASP A 143 1.29 -8.67 4.32
CA ASP A 143 1.88 -9.98 4.54
C ASP A 143 3.33 -10.11 4.07
N ASN A 144 3.65 -9.51 2.93
CA ASN A 144 5.00 -9.50 2.36
C ASN A 144 6.00 -8.68 3.18
N VAL A 145 5.56 -7.54 3.69
CA VAL A 145 6.38 -6.67 4.54
C VAL A 145 6.63 -7.36 5.89
N TYR A 146 5.61 -8.01 6.42
CA TYR A 146 5.67 -8.70 7.71
C TYR A 146 6.62 -9.90 7.68
N THR A 147 6.54 -10.72 6.63
CA THR A 147 7.36 -11.92 6.53
C THR A 147 8.80 -11.63 6.13
N GLY A 148 9.08 -10.45 5.57
CA GLY A 148 10.39 -10.11 5.01
C GLY A 148 10.82 -11.04 3.86
N ARG A 149 9.91 -11.84 3.33
CA ARG A 149 10.20 -12.80 2.26
C ARG A 149 9.95 -12.18 0.92
N THR A 150 10.92 -12.31 0.05
CA THR A 150 10.68 -12.25 -1.38
C THR A 150 9.81 -13.46 -1.72
N LEU A 151 8.55 -13.24 -2.10
CA LEU A 151 7.68 -14.35 -2.46
C LEU A 151 8.23 -14.98 -3.74
N SER A 152 8.68 -16.21 -3.64
CA SER A 152 9.06 -16.99 -4.82
C SER A 152 7.80 -17.48 -5.54
N SER A 153 7.87 -17.60 -6.85
CA SER A 153 6.80 -18.17 -7.68
C SER A 153 6.39 -19.60 -7.26
N LYS A 154 7.23 -20.28 -6.49
CA LYS A 154 7.00 -21.65 -6.01
C LYS A 154 6.17 -21.70 -4.71
N GLU A 155 6.15 -20.64 -3.94
CA GLU A 155 5.43 -20.61 -2.66
C GLU A 155 4.00 -20.07 -2.82
N GLY A 156 3.59 -19.79 -4.07
CA GLY A 156 2.31 -19.17 -4.36
C GLY A 156 2.20 -17.84 -3.62
N PHE A 157 2.03 -16.74 -4.34
CA PHE A 157 1.38 -15.61 -3.72
C PHE A 157 0.14 -16.18 -3.05
N PRO A 158 -0.09 -15.99 -1.75
CA PRO A 158 -1.42 -16.17 -1.25
C PRO A 158 -2.29 -15.40 -2.23
N GLN A 159 -3.32 -16.04 -2.77
CA GLN A 159 -4.16 -15.46 -3.82
C GLN A 159 -4.97 -14.31 -3.23
N SER A 160 -4.29 -13.34 -2.67
CA SER A 160 -4.82 -12.08 -2.15
C SER A 160 -5.25 -11.20 -3.29
N TYR A 161 -5.96 -11.84 -4.19
CA TYR A 161 -6.56 -11.11 -5.26
C TYR A 161 -7.94 -10.75 -4.83
N ILE A 162 -8.00 -9.51 -4.65
CA ILE A 162 -9.20 -8.75 -4.76
C ILE A 162 -10.02 -9.35 -5.90
N GLU A 163 -11.08 -10.06 -5.58
CA GLU A 163 -12.16 -10.25 -6.50
C GLU A 163 -12.76 -8.89 -6.75
N PHE A 164 -12.26 -8.22 -7.77
CA PHE A 164 -12.99 -7.09 -8.33
C PHE A 164 -14.39 -7.59 -8.69
N PRO A 165 -15.43 -6.81 -8.42
CA PRO A 165 -16.77 -7.17 -8.87
C PRO A 165 -16.68 -7.58 -10.36
N ALA A 166 -17.45 -8.55 -10.77
CA ALA A 166 -17.36 -9.33 -12.02
C ALA A 166 -17.06 -8.58 -13.34
N ALA A 167 -17.03 -7.26 -13.30
CA ALA A 167 -16.59 -6.40 -14.40
C ALA A 167 -15.06 -6.29 -14.54
N TYR A 168 -14.27 -6.82 -13.59
CA TYR A 168 -12.83 -6.88 -13.69
C TYR A 168 -12.42 -8.34 -13.83
N PRO A 169 -11.91 -8.73 -14.98
CA PRO A 169 -11.16 -9.97 -15.02
C PRO A 169 -10.06 -9.79 -13.96
N MET A 170 -10.02 -10.71 -12.99
CA MET A 170 -8.90 -10.80 -12.08
C MET A 170 -7.64 -10.63 -12.93
N VAL A 171 -6.95 -9.53 -12.74
CA VAL A 171 -5.55 -9.50 -13.13
C VAL A 171 -4.90 -10.44 -12.13
N ARG A 172 -5.02 -11.73 -12.40
CA ARG A 172 -4.09 -12.67 -11.85
C ARG A 172 -2.76 -12.08 -12.23
N TYR A 173 -2.00 -11.67 -11.24
CA TYR A 173 -0.57 -11.68 -11.38
C TYR A 173 -0.23 -13.18 -11.41
N ASP A 174 -0.76 -13.86 -12.45
CA ASP A 174 -0.49 -15.25 -12.66
C ASP A 174 0.99 -15.41 -12.66
N ASN A 175 1.51 -15.91 -11.52
CA ASN A 175 2.82 -16.55 -11.48
C ASN A 175 3.93 -15.84 -12.29
N ALA A 176 3.77 -14.52 -12.53
CA ALA A 176 4.92 -13.76 -12.99
C ALA A 176 5.93 -13.92 -11.86
N PRO A 177 7.04 -14.61 -12.12
CA PRO A 177 8.05 -14.79 -11.11
C PRO A 177 8.53 -13.41 -10.68
N HIS A 178 7.97 -12.89 -9.59
CA HIS A 178 8.51 -11.70 -8.94
C HIS A 178 9.91 -11.97 -8.39
N THR A 179 10.36 -13.18 -8.59
CA THR A 179 11.62 -13.66 -8.09
C THR A 179 12.82 -13.09 -8.78
N GLU A 180 12.70 -12.67 -9.98
CA GLU A 180 13.88 -12.21 -10.67
C GLU A 180 13.55 -11.11 -11.67
N THR A 181 13.45 -9.91 -11.15
CA THR A 181 14.26 -8.79 -11.63
C THR A 181 14.19 -8.42 -13.11
N LYS A 182 13.53 -9.14 -13.99
CA LYS A 182 13.41 -8.69 -15.37
C LYS A 182 12.26 -7.73 -15.63
N SER A 183 11.31 -7.65 -14.73
CA SER A 183 10.21 -6.69 -14.80
C SER A 183 10.39 -5.48 -13.86
N GLY A 184 11.51 -5.38 -13.20
CA GLY A 184 11.93 -4.17 -12.47
C GLY A 184 11.10 -3.86 -11.23
N ASN A 185 10.77 -4.85 -10.41
CA ASN A 185 9.60 -4.63 -9.66
C ASN A 185 9.86 -4.48 -8.18
N HIS A 186 9.26 -5.18 -7.31
CA HIS A 186 9.27 -4.89 -5.89
C HIS A 186 10.33 -5.74 -5.19
N ASP A 187 11.11 -5.14 -4.32
CA ASP A 187 11.97 -5.88 -3.40
C ASP A 187 11.35 -5.85 -2.00
N PHE A 188 10.56 -6.85 -1.69
CA PHE A 188 9.86 -6.97 -0.41
C PHE A 188 10.83 -7.06 0.78
N ALA A 189 12.04 -7.57 0.58
CA ALA A 189 13.04 -7.63 1.63
C ALA A 189 13.49 -6.24 2.11
N VAL A 190 13.35 -5.23 1.26
CA VAL A 190 13.71 -3.83 1.57
C VAL A 190 12.54 -3.08 2.19
N GLU A 191 11.30 -3.44 1.85
CA GLU A 191 10.11 -2.66 2.21
C GLU A 191 9.90 -2.58 3.73
N GLY A 192 10.02 -3.69 4.44
CA GLY A 192 9.91 -3.71 5.91
C GLY A 192 11.00 -2.89 6.61
N PRO A 193 12.28 -3.13 6.33
CA PRO A 193 13.37 -2.30 6.84
C PRO A 193 13.22 -0.81 6.54
N LEU A 194 12.73 -0.43 5.37
CA LEU A 194 12.47 0.97 5.02
C LEU A 194 11.39 1.58 5.91
N LEU A 195 10.25 0.92 6.07
CA LEU A 195 9.18 1.41 6.93
C LEU A 195 9.62 1.56 8.37
N ASN A 196 10.36 0.60 8.91
CA ASN A 196 10.93 0.68 10.26
C ASN A 196 11.91 1.84 10.41
N LEU A 197 12.76 2.08 9.41
CA LEU A 197 13.68 3.21 9.39
C LEU A 197 12.94 4.54 9.41
N LEU A 198 11.91 4.70 8.56
CA LEU A 198 11.13 5.92 8.47
C LEU A 198 10.31 6.15 9.74
N ALA A 199 9.68 5.13 10.29
CA ALA A 199 8.93 5.21 11.55
C ALA A 199 9.85 5.65 12.70
N LYS A 200 11.03 5.04 12.82
CA LYS A 200 12.03 5.43 13.83
C LYS A 200 12.48 6.88 13.67
N ARG A 201 12.76 7.33 12.44
CA ARG A 201 13.15 8.72 12.16
C ARG A 201 12.05 9.71 12.49
N ALA A 202 10.79 9.33 12.25
CA ALA A 202 9.62 10.16 12.54
C ALA A 202 9.19 10.12 14.01
N GLY A 203 9.74 9.23 14.85
CA GLY A 203 9.30 9.03 16.22
C GLY A 203 7.89 8.43 16.31
N ILE A 204 7.51 7.58 15.34
CA ILE A 204 6.19 6.95 15.23
C ILE A 204 6.31 5.48 15.59
N LYS A 205 5.38 4.96 16.38
CA LYS A 205 5.26 3.53 16.64
C LYS A 205 4.61 2.85 15.43
N LEU A 206 5.30 1.87 14.85
CA LEU A 206 4.81 1.06 13.73
C LEU A 206 4.54 -0.36 14.22
N ASP A 207 3.32 -0.83 14.06
CA ASP A 207 2.88 -2.16 14.40
C ASP A 207 2.30 -2.89 13.18
N HIS A 208 2.32 -4.22 13.20
CA HIS A 208 1.58 -5.05 12.27
C HIS A 208 0.33 -5.61 12.97
N ALA A 209 -0.80 -5.66 12.29
CA ALA A 209 -2.05 -6.11 12.90
C ALA A 209 -1.95 -7.52 13.49
N GLN A 210 -1.19 -8.41 12.85
CA GLN A 210 -0.93 -9.78 13.31
C GLN A 210 -0.30 -9.85 14.70
N ASP A 211 0.44 -8.82 15.11
CA ASP A 211 1.16 -8.80 16.39
C ASP A 211 0.33 -8.17 17.51
N VAL A 212 -0.68 -7.36 17.15
CA VAL A 212 -1.35 -6.50 18.14
C VAL A 212 -2.87 -6.63 18.16
N TRP A 213 -3.47 -7.36 17.23
CA TRP A 213 -4.91 -7.58 17.11
C TRP A 213 -5.31 -9.04 17.25
#